data_44eae868d909d7a68003516173f8c7ec
#
_entry.id   44eae868d909d7a68003516173f8c7ec
#
_cell.length_a   1.000
_cell.length_b   1.000
_cell.length_c   1.000
_cell.angle_alpha   90.00
_cell.angle_beta   90.00
_cell.angle_gamma   90.00
#
_symmetry.space_group_name_H-M   'P 1'
#
loop_
_entity.id
_entity.type
_entity.pdbx_description
1 polymer ?
#
loop_
_entity_poly.entity_id
_entity_poly.type
_entity_poly.pdbx_seq_one_letter_code
_entity_poly.pdbx_strand_id
1 'polypeptide(L)'
;MKRRILASLLSLVMMLSLLPTAVWAVDDEGSTSSGNGWPSGATGITVATEKYSVKDYDEDKTNVTASTTIWYKIDSDTLTIGGKGAISDYSNTSKLTNVLRFTQADWYMVKDTIKNVVIEAGITGIGTLAIANMTHLESIEIKGADVELARGAVNNYQGNDGTLTITVPLSVYQQNKMGENGWFTESSQNPNPTIEFVISNVNDIEAHYADVLKLDAADSANWSAIAAAYEEYEALPDVVKTQLKDSVGTPLAEKYATASNLRGWPAGAKGINIALEGFNGSNMDKIDTSDTFWYLLDGSTLKLGGDGAFPYTGYDSSSATDHNLGFSHASWYDDRASITSVDVAEGITKLDYLNLTNLYNCDDIYLRNKEIELVNGAVCGYTGDANGKLTLHLYKSAYDKLPSGWYMLNNLTTAPEHRYLDPTLSYSFLEVEAFESKYEAIWALGVSLNDEQKETVKAAYNEYQGMDAMLQNQLMNMDTLSSGQTYGAKLLELYSLTTGGTVAKFPGTTDIYYSYDEETKTLTLTYTGSGTGTIPDYNQYTAPLGSVQIENVVIDSKITSVGAYALANHGDITVYA
;
A
#
# COMPACT_ATOMS: atom_id res chain seq x y z
N MET A 1 -11.06 31.75 -1.07
CA MET A 1 -9.64 31.63 -1.44
C MET A 1 -9.27 30.18 -1.75
N LYS A 2 -9.66 29.17 -0.94
CA LYS A 2 -9.40 27.72 -1.16
C LYS A 2 -9.83 27.19 -2.55
N ARG A 3 -10.98 27.59 -3.08
CA ARG A 3 -11.46 27.17 -4.41
C ARG A 3 -10.62 27.67 -5.60
N ARG A 4 -9.83 28.73 -5.41
CA ARG A 4 -8.97 29.27 -6.49
C ARG A 4 -7.63 28.55 -6.59
N ILE A 5 -7.13 28.00 -5.47
CA ILE A 5 -5.84 27.26 -5.43
C ILE A 5 -6.04 25.85 -5.97
N LEU A 6 -7.13 25.16 -5.60
CA LEU A 6 -7.45 23.82 -6.12
C LEU A 6 -7.79 23.84 -7.62
N ALA A 7 -8.52 24.87 -8.09
CA ALA A 7 -8.78 25.05 -9.52
C ALA A 7 -7.50 25.36 -10.32
N SER A 8 -6.52 26.01 -9.71
CA SER A 8 -5.23 26.23 -10.36
C SER A 8 -4.34 24.97 -10.38
N LEU A 9 -4.44 24.08 -9.38
CA LEU A 9 -3.72 22.80 -9.37
C LEU A 9 -4.26 21.82 -10.43
N LEU A 10 -5.58 21.67 -10.54
CA LEU A 10 -6.20 20.83 -11.58
C LEU A 10 -6.02 21.42 -13.00
N SER A 11 -5.97 22.76 -13.12
CA SER A 11 -5.71 23.43 -14.39
C SER A 11 -4.26 23.29 -14.84
N LEU A 12 -3.33 22.99 -13.94
CA LEU A 12 -1.91 22.87 -14.29
C LEU A 12 -1.58 21.50 -14.89
N VAL A 13 -2.21 20.42 -14.44
CA VAL A 13 -2.13 19.11 -15.13
C VAL A 13 -2.74 19.23 -16.52
N MET A 14 -3.80 20.03 -16.71
CA MET A 14 -4.32 20.37 -18.04
C MET A 14 -3.49 21.44 -18.75
N MET A 15 -2.81 22.37 -18.06
CA MET A 15 -1.99 23.41 -18.70
C MET A 15 -0.60 22.94 -19.08
N LEU A 16 -0.02 21.95 -18.42
CA LEU A 16 1.20 21.27 -18.91
C LEU A 16 0.93 20.52 -20.23
N SER A 17 -0.32 20.14 -20.50
CA SER A 17 -0.77 19.60 -21.79
C SER A 17 -1.26 20.67 -22.79
N LEU A 18 -1.45 21.93 -22.37
CA LEU A 18 -2.03 23.01 -23.16
C LEU A 18 -1.19 24.29 -23.24
N LEU A 19 0.03 24.30 -22.68
CA LEU A 19 0.93 25.41 -22.96
C LEU A 19 1.28 25.34 -24.46
N PRO A 20 0.77 26.28 -25.29
CA PRO A 20 1.41 26.48 -26.56
C PRO A 20 2.84 26.90 -26.18
N THR A 21 3.81 26.06 -26.50
CA THR A 21 5.21 26.50 -26.53
C THR A 21 5.19 27.79 -27.30
N ALA A 22 5.32 28.93 -26.60
CA ALA A 22 5.72 30.15 -27.24
C ALA A 22 7.08 29.82 -27.85
N VAL A 23 7.05 29.47 -29.13
CA VAL A 23 8.24 29.37 -29.94
C VAL A 23 8.79 30.79 -29.96
N TRP A 24 9.73 31.04 -29.04
CA TRP A 24 10.66 32.13 -29.24
C TRP A 24 11.45 31.72 -30.47
N ALA A 25 10.98 32.17 -31.66
CA ALA A 25 11.86 32.28 -32.78
C ALA A 25 13.02 33.19 -32.32
N VAL A 26 14.10 32.58 -31.93
CA VAL A 26 15.38 33.29 -31.91
C VAL A 26 15.64 33.54 -33.37
N ASP A 27 15.46 34.79 -33.82
CA ASP A 27 15.95 35.27 -35.09
C ASP A 27 17.48 35.12 -35.00
N ASP A 28 17.99 34.01 -35.47
CA ASP A 28 19.42 33.84 -35.73
C ASP A 28 19.70 34.63 -37.01
N GLU A 29 20.09 35.90 -36.81
CA GLU A 29 20.56 36.76 -37.89
C GLU A 29 21.87 36.17 -38.45
N GLY A 30 21.74 35.21 -39.38
CA GLY A 30 22.91 34.66 -40.06
C GLY A 30 22.68 33.41 -40.92
N SER A 31 21.53 32.73 -40.83
CA SER A 31 21.27 31.56 -41.62
C SER A 31 20.55 31.89 -42.93
N THR A 32 21.20 31.67 -44.09
CA THR A 32 20.57 31.69 -45.39
C THR A 32 19.60 30.50 -45.48
N SER A 33 18.30 30.74 -45.28
CA SER A 33 17.26 29.69 -45.37
C SER A 33 17.17 29.17 -46.80
N SER A 34 17.10 27.85 -46.98
CA SER A 34 16.61 27.21 -48.18
C SER A 34 15.16 27.66 -48.40
N GLY A 35 14.68 27.74 -49.67
CA GLY A 35 13.34 28.28 -50.00
C GLY A 35 12.13 27.68 -49.26
N ASN A 36 12.33 26.69 -48.36
CA ASN A 36 11.33 26.05 -47.53
C ASN A 36 11.36 26.52 -46.06
N GLY A 37 12.16 27.51 -45.71
CA GLY A 37 12.32 27.94 -44.29
C GLY A 37 13.12 26.95 -43.41
N TRP A 38 13.82 26.00 -44.02
CA TRP A 38 14.66 25.02 -43.32
C TRP A 38 16.08 25.54 -43.06
N PRO A 39 16.77 25.01 -42.07
CA PRO A 39 18.19 25.37 -41.86
C PRO A 39 19.04 25.09 -43.11
N SER A 40 20.08 25.87 -43.30
CA SER A 40 21.03 25.64 -44.42
C SER A 40 21.64 24.24 -44.32
N GLY A 41 21.64 23.50 -45.43
CA GLY A 41 22.10 22.13 -45.52
C GLY A 41 21.10 21.06 -45.09
N ALA A 42 19.90 21.44 -44.66
CA ALA A 42 18.83 20.49 -44.38
C ALA A 42 18.24 19.90 -45.67
N THR A 43 17.89 18.62 -45.62
CA THR A 43 17.30 17.83 -46.69
C THR A 43 16.02 17.14 -46.19
N GLY A 44 14.98 17.08 -47.06
CA GLY A 44 13.76 16.34 -46.72
C GLY A 44 14.04 14.86 -46.51
N ILE A 45 13.51 14.27 -45.40
CA ILE A 45 13.63 12.85 -45.16
C ILE A 45 12.92 12.05 -46.28
N THR A 46 13.42 10.88 -46.59
CA THR A 46 12.77 9.95 -47.49
C THR A 46 11.52 9.36 -46.83
N VAL A 47 10.40 9.43 -47.52
CA VAL A 47 9.13 8.85 -47.09
C VAL A 47 8.57 7.91 -48.13
N ALA A 48 7.95 6.80 -47.73
CA ALA A 48 7.27 5.88 -48.62
C ALA A 48 5.93 6.47 -49.03
N THR A 49 5.65 6.52 -50.37
CA THR A 49 4.42 7.06 -50.94
C THR A 49 3.38 5.99 -51.19
N GLU A 50 3.83 4.76 -51.46
CA GLU A 50 2.96 3.64 -51.81
C GLU A 50 3.52 2.33 -51.23
N LYS A 51 2.73 1.28 -51.40
CA LYS A 51 3.17 -0.08 -51.10
C LYS A 51 4.23 -0.52 -52.11
N TYR A 52 5.42 -0.84 -51.62
CA TYR A 52 6.51 -1.35 -52.46
C TYR A 52 7.16 -2.60 -51.89
N SER A 53 7.80 -3.38 -52.74
CA SER A 53 8.74 -4.43 -52.33
C SER A 53 10.14 -3.85 -52.29
N VAL A 54 11.02 -4.52 -51.54
CA VAL A 54 12.45 -4.12 -51.49
C VAL A 54 13.10 -4.19 -52.87
N LYS A 55 12.67 -5.14 -53.72
CA LYS A 55 13.16 -5.28 -55.07
C LYS A 55 12.79 -4.08 -55.92
N ASP A 56 11.53 -3.64 -55.83
CA ASP A 56 11.04 -2.47 -56.58
C ASP A 56 11.78 -1.19 -56.15
N TYR A 57 12.11 -1.05 -54.88
CA TYR A 57 12.88 0.10 -54.39
C TYR A 57 14.31 0.11 -54.94
N ASP A 58 14.97 -1.03 -54.95
CA ASP A 58 16.37 -1.15 -55.43
C ASP A 58 16.48 -0.91 -56.92
N GLU A 59 15.44 -1.27 -57.70
CA GLU A 59 15.40 -1.10 -59.17
C GLU A 59 14.98 0.29 -59.60
N ASP A 60 13.90 0.86 -59.06
CA ASP A 60 13.27 2.07 -59.61
C ASP A 60 13.18 3.29 -58.70
N LYS A 61 13.24 3.12 -57.37
CA LYS A 61 13.04 4.19 -56.37
C LYS A 61 11.79 5.03 -56.57
N THR A 62 10.78 4.48 -57.27
CA THR A 62 9.58 5.23 -57.70
C THR A 62 8.56 5.40 -56.60
N ASN A 63 8.64 4.58 -55.55
CA ASN A 63 7.67 4.55 -54.43
C ASN A 63 8.14 5.33 -53.22
N VAL A 64 9.10 6.21 -53.38
CA VAL A 64 9.60 7.09 -52.32
C VAL A 64 9.69 8.54 -52.82
N THR A 65 9.55 9.47 -51.91
CA THR A 65 9.75 10.90 -52.19
C THR A 65 10.43 11.57 -51.00
N ALA A 66 11.03 12.73 -51.27
CA ALA A 66 11.50 13.55 -50.18
C ALA A 66 10.34 14.25 -49.47
N SER A 67 10.30 14.23 -48.16
CA SER A 67 9.34 14.99 -47.39
C SER A 67 9.51 16.48 -47.63
N THR A 68 8.38 17.17 -47.69
CA THR A 68 8.34 18.65 -47.77
C THR A 68 8.07 19.30 -46.43
N THR A 69 7.83 18.49 -45.40
CA THR A 69 7.47 18.96 -44.05
C THR A 69 8.45 18.56 -42.98
N ILE A 70 9.21 17.47 -43.17
CA ILE A 70 10.20 16.96 -42.24
C ILE A 70 11.55 16.91 -42.92
N TRP A 71 12.55 17.41 -42.26
CA TRP A 71 13.93 17.50 -42.78
C TRP A 71 14.90 16.85 -41.77
N TYR A 72 16.05 16.49 -42.28
CA TYR A 72 17.21 16.13 -41.46
C TYR A 72 18.45 16.92 -41.87
N LYS A 73 19.39 17.03 -40.97
CA LYS A 73 20.70 17.60 -41.18
C LYS A 73 21.72 16.85 -40.36
N ILE A 74 22.90 16.66 -40.93
CA ILE A 74 24.02 16.06 -40.23
C ILE A 74 25.16 17.09 -40.18
N ASP A 75 25.49 17.51 -38.98
CA ASP A 75 26.60 18.40 -38.72
C ASP A 75 27.63 17.66 -37.84
N SER A 76 28.79 17.35 -38.42
CA SER A 76 29.83 16.55 -37.74
C SER A 76 29.28 15.19 -37.29
N ASP A 77 29.04 15.00 -36.01
CA ASP A 77 28.54 13.77 -35.36
C ASP A 77 27.11 13.90 -34.83
N THR A 78 26.42 14.97 -35.22
CA THR A 78 25.05 15.25 -34.74
C THR A 78 24.04 15.15 -35.88
N LEU A 79 23.07 14.26 -35.72
CA LEU A 79 21.88 14.18 -36.56
C LEU A 79 20.75 15.02 -35.95
N THR A 80 20.35 16.07 -36.66
CA THR A 80 19.16 16.85 -36.28
C THR A 80 18.01 16.51 -37.23
N ILE A 81 16.84 16.21 -36.67
CA ILE A 81 15.60 15.97 -37.41
C ILE A 81 14.58 17.01 -36.95
N GLY A 82 14.02 17.75 -37.91
CA GLY A 82 13.09 18.84 -37.62
C GLY A 82 12.00 18.98 -38.67
N GLY A 83 11.22 20.03 -38.55
CA GLY A 83 10.04 20.27 -39.41
C GLY A 83 8.74 19.99 -38.64
N LYS A 84 7.70 19.49 -39.35
CA LYS A 84 6.38 19.23 -38.75
C LYS A 84 5.85 17.87 -39.17
N GLY A 85 5.50 17.02 -38.16
CA GLY A 85 4.89 15.71 -38.37
C GLY A 85 5.64 14.56 -37.72
N ALA A 86 5.27 13.34 -38.06
CA ALA A 86 5.89 12.13 -37.50
C ALA A 86 6.94 11.55 -38.44
N ILE A 87 8.08 11.13 -37.90
CA ILE A 87 9.11 10.37 -38.63
C ILE A 87 8.55 8.99 -38.95
N SER A 88 8.75 8.55 -40.20
CA SER A 88 8.22 7.29 -40.70
C SER A 88 8.72 6.07 -39.93
N ASP A 89 7.91 5.03 -39.93
CA ASP A 89 8.34 3.70 -39.52
C ASP A 89 9.37 3.12 -40.49
N TYR A 90 10.35 2.43 -39.95
CA TYR A 90 11.29 1.61 -40.67
C TYR A 90 11.14 0.13 -40.29
N SER A 91 11.46 -0.78 -41.18
CA SER A 91 11.30 -2.21 -40.96
C SER A 91 12.50 -3.01 -41.44
N ASN A 92 12.74 -4.14 -40.81
CA ASN A 92 13.71 -5.13 -41.28
C ASN A 92 13.13 -6.09 -42.34
N THR A 93 11.81 -6.01 -42.62
CA THR A 93 11.13 -6.95 -43.51
C THR A 93 10.72 -6.28 -44.82
N SER A 94 10.72 -7.05 -45.91
CA SER A 94 10.49 -6.59 -47.27
C SER A 94 9.02 -6.50 -47.69
N LYS A 95 8.06 -6.57 -46.77
CA LYS A 95 6.63 -6.73 -47.16
C LYS A 95 5.64 -5.82 -46.46
N LEU A 96 6.07 -4.70 -45.88
CA LEU A 96 5.14 -3.78 -45.24
C LEU A 96 4.69 -2.66 -46.16
N THR A 97 3.45 -2.27 -46.06
CA THR A 97 2.82 -1.18 -46.82
C THR A 97 3.23 0.14 -46.17
N ASN A 98 3.72 1.09 -46.95
CA ASN A 98 4.09 2.45 -46.55
C ASN A 98 5.19 2.52 -45.44
N VAL A 99 6.07 1.53 -45.37
CA VAL A 99 7.16 1.46 -44.40
C VAL A 99 8.48 1.32 -45.13
N LEU A 100 9.48 2.10 -44.76
CA LEU A 100 10.84 2.03 -45.28
C LEU A 100 11.61 0.93 -44.53
N ARG A 101 12.60 0.32 -45.20
CA ARG A 101 13.60 -0.48 -44.49
C ARG A 101 14.51 0.45 -43.71
N PHE A 102 14.98 0.01 -42.52
CA PHE A 102 15.90 0.83 -41.74
C PHE A 102 17.21 1.13 -42.50
N THR A 103 17.66 0.25 -43.39
CA THR A 103 18.81 0.47 -44.29
C THR A 103 18.57 1.59 -45.32
N GLN A 104 17.36 2.09 -45.43
CA GLN A 104 16.95 3.18 -46.33
C GLN A 104 16.73 4.48 -45.56
N ALA A 105 16.95 4.52 -44.25
CA ALA A 105 17.03 5.77 -43.52
C ALA A 105 18.12 6.64 -44.14
N ASP A 106 17.88 7.93 -44.35
CA ASP A 106 18.80 8.83 -45.00
C ASP A 106 20.17 8.94 -44.31
N TRP A 107 20.20 8.68 -43.00
CA TRP A 107 21.40 8.66 -42.19
C TRP A 107 22.04 7.28 -42.03
N TYR A 108 21.49 6.24 -42.66
CA TYR A 108 21.99 4.88 -42.48
C TYR A 108 23.48 4.70 -42.82
N MET A 109 23.93 5.31 -43.91
CA MET A 109 25.31 5.15 -44.39
C MET A 109 26.34 5.83 -43.48
N VAL A 110 25.91 6.75 -42.62
CA VAL A 110 26.78 7.49 -41.71
C VAL A 110 26.43 7.23 -40.24
N LYS A 111 25.54 6.29 -39.95
CA LYS A 111 25.06 5.97 -38.61
C LYS A 111 26.17 5.70 -37.58
N ASP A 112 27.30 5.13 -38.05
CA ASP A 112 28.44 4.81 -37.18
C ASP A 112 29.30 6.05 -36.83
N THR A 113 29.02 7.20 -37.42
CA THR A 113 29.66 8.48 -37.05
C THR A 113 28.77 9.35 -36.16
N ILE A 114 27.49 9.00 -36.02
CA ILE A 114 26.53 9.78 -35.23
C ILE A 114 26.69 9.45 -33.75
N LYS A 115 26.94 10.51 -32.97
CA LYS A 115 27.00 10.46 -31.51
C LYS A 115 25.79 11.09 -30.85
N ASN A 116 25.18 12.06 -31.51
CA ASN A 116 24.09 12.84 -30.95
C ASN A 116 22.91 12.86 -31.92
N VAL A 117 21.71 12.73 -31.40
CA VAL A 117 20.45 12.91 -32.15
C VAL A 117 19.63 14.00 -31.49
N VAL A 118 19.20 14.98 -32.28
CA VAL A 118 18.33 16.07 -31.84
C VAL A 118 17.01 16.01 -32.61
N ILE A 119 15.91 15.89 -31.91
CA ILE A 119 14.55 15.90 -32.43
C ILE A 119 13.90 17.24 -32.09
N GLU A 120 13.67 18.06 -33.12
CA GLU A 120 13.12 19.40 -32.94
C GLU A 120 11.64 19.42 -32.54
N ALA A 121 11.19 20.49 -31.92
CA ALA A 121 9.86 20.60 -31.28
C ALA A 121 8.65 20.38 -32.21
N GLY A 122 8.82 20.54 -33.55
CA GLY A 122 7.74 20.30 -34.52
C GLY A 122 7.51 18.83 -34.86
N ILE A 123 8.36 17.92 -34.45
CA ILE A 123 8.20 16.49 -34.63
C ILE A 123 7.21 15.96 -33.59
N THR A 124 6.20 15.21 -34.05
CA THR A 124 5.12 14.67 -33.20
C THR A 124 5.20 13.16 -33.00
N GLY A 125 6.10 12.48 -33.73
CA GLY A 125 6.26 11.04 -33.56
C GLY A 125 7.60 10.53 -34.10
N ILE A 126 8.12 9.47 -33.48
CA ILE A 126 9.33 8.77 -33.91
C ILE A 126 8.94 7.32 -34.21
N GLY A 127 8.98 6.96 -35.48
CA GLY A 127 8.58 5.64 -35.96
C GLY A 127 9.53 4.52 -35.52
N THR A 128 9.09 3.29 -35.70
CA THR A 128 9.87 2.08 -35.39
C THR A 128 11.21 2.08 -36.13
N LEU A 129 12.30 1.77 -35.44
CA LEU A 129 13.67 1.71 -35.99
C LEU A 129 14.18 3.03 -36.60
N ALA A 130 13.55 4.17 -36.31
CA ALA A 130 13.99 5.46 -36.84
C ALA A 130 15.38 5.84 -36.34
N ILE A 131 15.72 5.49 -35.10
CA ILE A 131 17.05 5.67 -34.51
C ILE A 131 17.62 4.28 -34.21
N ALA A 132 18.25 3.68 -35.23
CA ALA A 132 18.71 2.29 -35.13
C ALA A 132 20.18 2.12 -35.50
N ASN A 133 20.86 1.19 -34.82
CA ASN A 133 22.22 0.75 -35.11
C ASN A 133 23.28 1.86 -35.13
N MET A 134 23.10 2.89 -34.34
CA MET A 134 24.07 3.96 -34.15
C MET A 134 25.04 3.55 -33.03
N THR A 135 26.12 2.85 -33.37
CA THR A 135 27.05 2.21 -32.43
C THR A 135 27.79 3.17 -31.50
N HIS A 136 27.85 4.44 -31.86
CA HIS A 136 28.53 5.50 -31.08
C HIS A 136 27.56 6.52 -30.52
N LEU A 137 26.27 6.20 -30.49
CA LEU A 137 25.26 7.14 -29.98
C LEU A 137 25.43 7.37 -28.47
N GLU A 138 25.66 8.60 -28.08
CA GLU A 138 25.90 9.06 -26.71
C GLU A 138 24.70 9.84 -26.16
N SER A 139 23.94 10.54 -27.04
CA SER A 139 22.78 11.31 -26.59
C SER A 139 21.61 11.36 -27.57
N ILE A 140 20.40 11.47 -27.03
CA ILE A 140 19.17 11.82 -27.76
C ILE A 140 18.50 12.98 -27.03
N GLU A 141 18.26 14.09 -27.72
CA GLU A 141 17.48 15.20 -27.20
C GLU A 141 16.15 15.30 -27.95
N ILE A 142 15.03 15.24 -27.24
CA ILE A 142 13.68 15.43 -27.77
C ILE A 142 13.13 16.75 -27.23
N LYS A 143 12.94 17.74 -28.09
CA LYS A 143 12.51 19.09 -27.69
C LYS A 143 10.99 19.27 -27.70
N GLY A 144 10.27 18.45 -28.45
CA GLY A 144 8.80 18.51 -28.50
C GLY A 144 8.17 18.03 -27.19
N ALA A 145 7.10 18.68 -26.74
CA ALA A 145 6.38 18.30 -25.52
C ALA A 145 5.31 17.21 -25.76
N ASP A 146 5.02 16.89 -27.01
CA ASP A 146 4.01 15.90 -27.42
C ASP A 146 4.58 15.05 -28.56
N VAL A 147 5.49 14.15 -28.21
CA VAL A 147 6.17 13.25 -29.15
C VAL A 147 5.86 11.80 -28.78
N GLU A 148 5.21 11.08 -29.68
CA GLU A 148 4.92 9.66 -29.53
C GLU A 148 6.10 8.82 -30.04
N LEU A 149 6.57 7.88 -29.25
CA LEU A 149 7.61 6.92 -29.65
C LEU A 149 6.98 5.57 -29.98
N ALA A 150 7.15 5.14 -31.21
CA ALA A 150 6.75 3.80 -31.62
C ALA A 150 7.56 2.74 -30.87
N ARG A 151 7.02 1.53 -30.77
CA ARG A 151 7.76 0.41 -30.21
C ARG A 151 9.06 0.17 -30.98
N GLY A 152 10.20 0.16 -30.27
CA GLY A 152 11.51 0.03 -30.87
C GLY A 152 11.91 1.22 -31.76
N ALA A 153 11.42 2.42 -31.45
CA ALA A 153 11.83 3.65 -32.13
C ALA A 153 13.34 3.85 -32.04
N VAL A 154 13.91 3.51 -30.90
CA VAL A 154 15.36 3.43 -30.69
C VAL A 154 15.78 1.98 -30.55
N ASN A 155 16.83 1.61 -31.25
CA ASN A 155 17.29 0.23 -31.27
C ASN A 155 18.83 0.15 -31.30
N ASN A 156 19.39 -0.61 -30.36
CA ASN A 156 20.83 -0.81 -30.26
C ASN A 156 21.22 -2.22 -30.67
N TYR A 157 21.60 -2.42 -31.90
CA TYR A 157 22.02 -3.74 -32.40
C TYR A 157 23.51 -4.00 -32.35
N GLN A 158 24.31 -2.97 -32.17
CA GLN A 158 25.75 -3.11 -32.42
C GLN A 158 26.61 -3.00 -31.16
N GLY A 159 25.95 -2.89 -29.99
CA GLY A 159 26.67 -2.99 -28.73
C GLY A 159 27.41 -1.70 -28.36
N ASN A 160 26.69 -0.67 -28.01
CA ASN A 160 27.23 0.41 -27.20
C ASN A 160 27.09 0.02 -25.73
N ASP A 161 28.20 -0.17 -25.03
CA ASP A 161 28.26 -0.50 -23.60
C ASP A 161 28.45 0.73 -22.69
N GLY A 162 28.43 1.93 -23.28
CA GLY A 162 28.51 3.20 -22.56
C GLY A 162 27.18 3.67 -21.99
N THR A 163 27.11 4.95 -21.69
CA THR A 163 25.87 5.63 -21.27
C THR A 163 25.20 6.27 -22.47
N LEU A 164 23.89 6.07 -22.61
CA LEU A 164 23.02 6.81 -23.52
C LEU A 164 22.17 7.80 -22.72
N THR A 165 22.48 9.08 -22.84
CA THR A 165 21.72 10.13 -22.17
C THR A 165 20.53 10.56 -23.03
N ILE A 166 19.32 10.54 -22.46
CA ILE A 166 18.09 10.94 -23.16
C ILE A 166 17.48 12.14 -22.46
N THR A 167 17.51 13.28 -23.15
CA THR A 167 16.95 14.53 -22.65
C THR A 167 15.56 14.73 -23.25
N VAL A 168 14.53 14.77 -22.39
CA VAL A 168 13.11 14.84 -22.81
C VAL A 168 12.28 15.69 -21.84
N PRO A 169 11.19 16.33 -22.30
CA PRO A 169 10.17 16.88 -21.41
C PRO A 169 9.50 15.79 -20.59
N LEU A 170 9.05 16.12 -19.36
CA LEU A 170 8.34 15.17 -18.49
C LEU A 170 7.11 14.55 -19.19
N SER A 171 6.36 15.33 -19.96
CA SER A 171 5.19 14.85 -20.71
C SER A 171 5.55 13.71 -21.67
N VAL A 172 6.65 13.83 -22.40
CA VAL A 172 7.14 12.79 -23.33
C VAL A 172 7.60 11.56 -22.56
N TYR A 173 8.30 11.74 -21.45
CA TYR A 173 8.74 10.65 -20.57
C TYR A 173 7.56 9.82 -20.06
N GLN A 174 6.52 10.48 -19.55
CA GLN A 174 5.33 9.82 -19.00
C GLN A 174 4.44 9.20 -20.09
N GLN A 175 4.13 9.96 -21.16
CA GLN A 175 3.28 9.50 -22.27
C GLN A 175 3.82 8.22 -22.92
N ASN A 176 5.13 8.12 -23.08
CA ASN A 176 5.78 6.98 -23.70
C ASN A 176 6.23 5.92 -22.68
N LYS A 177 5.94 6.08 -21.39
CA LYS A 177 6.35 5.18 -20.32
C LYS A 177 7.84 4.83 -20.40
N MET A 178 8.68 5.85 -20.57
CA MET A 178 10.09 5.66 -20.92
C MET A 178 10.91 4.95 -19.82
N GLY A 179 10.41 4.91 -18.58
CA GLY A 179 10.95 4.05 -17.53
C GLY A 179 10.63 2.56 -17.69
N GLU A 180 9.74 2.21 -18.62
CA GLU A 180 9.36 0.84 -18.95
C GLU A 180 9.96 0.43 -20.31
N ASN A 181 10.00 -0.87 -20.60
CA ASN A 181 10.51 -1.39 -21.87
C ASN A 181 9.48 -1.19 -23.01
N GLY A 182 9.97 -0.87 -24.23
CA GLY A 182 9.11 -0.83 -25.41
C GLY A 182 9.59 0.15 -26.48
N TRP A 183 9.87 1.38 -26.15
CA TRP A 183 10.40 2.39 -27.07
C TRP A 183 11.87 2.12 -27.46
N PHE A 184 12.64 1.53 -26.55
CA PHE A 184 14.01 1.05 -26.78
C PHE A 184 14.01 -0.47 -26.94
N THR A 185 14.74 -0.98 -27.93
CA THR A 185 14.93 -2.42 -28.10
C THR A 185 16.38 -2.79 -27.85
N GLU A 186 16.61 -3.57 -26.82
CA GLU A 186 17.91 -4.10 -26.45
C GLU A 186 18.40 -5.14 -27.44
N SER A 187 19.73 -5.22 -27.61
CA SER A 187 20.38 -6.31 -28.32
C SER A 187 20.47 -7.54 -27.42
N SER A 188 20.06 -8.70 -27.93
CA SER A 188 20.25 -9.98 -27.22
C SER A 188 21.66 -10.56 -27.39
N GLN A 189 22.47 -9.99 -28.28
CA GLN A 189 23.78 -10.54 -28.67
C GLN A 189 24.95 -9.60 -28.36
N ASN A 190 24.68 -8.32 -28.14
CA ASN A 190 25.69 -7.29 -27.93
C ASN A 190 25.42 -6.52 -26.64
N PRO A 191 26.44 -5.88 -26.03
CA PRO A 191 26.20 -5.00 -24.89
C PRO A 191 25.17 -3.90 -25.20
N ASN A 192 24.35 -3.56 -24.22
CA ASN A 192 23.40 -2.47 -24.29
C ASN A 192 23.90 -1.30 -23.44
N PRO A 193 23.62 -0.04 -23.82
CA PRO A 193 24.02 1.10 -23.01
C PRO A 193 23.21 1.16 -21.71
N THR A 194 23.80 1.77 -20.70
CA THR A 194 23.05 2.27 -19.54
C THR A 194 22.26 3.49 -20.00
N ILE A 195 20.94 3.47 -19.83
CA ILE A 195 20.08 4.60 -20.22
C ILE A 195 19.92 5.55 -19.03
N GLU A 196 20.29 6.80 -19.23
CA GLU A 196 20.11 7.88 -18.26
C GLU A 196 19.13 8.92 -18.82
N PHE A 197 18.15 9.32 -18.01
CA PHE A 197 17.19 10.33 -18.41
C PHE A 197 17.48 11.67 -17.76
N VAL A 198 17.33 12.73 -18.55
CA VAL A 198 17.36 14.12 -18.12
C VAL A 198 16.02 14.75 -18.50
N ILE A 199 15.31 15.30 -17.53
CA ILE A 199 14.06 16.02 -17.80
C ILE A 199 14.39 17.46 -18.17
N SER A 200 14.09 17.85 -19.41
CA SER A 200 14.50 19.15 -19.98
C SER A 200 13.75 20.35 -19.38
N ASN A 201 12.52 20.14 -18.90
CA ASN A 201 11.69 21.19 -18.32
C ASN A 201 11.65 21.16 -16.77
N VAL A 202 12.71 20.74 -16.13
CA VAL A 202 12.82 20.67 -14.67
C VAL A 202 12.56 22.02 -13.99
N ASN A 203 13.01 23.12 -14.60
CA ASN A 203 12.81 24.48 -14.07
C ASN A 203 11.33 24.89 -14.04
N ASP A 204 10.51 24.42 -14.99
CA ASP A 204 9.07 24.69 -15.00
C ASP A 204 8.39 23.92 -13.85
N ILE A 205 8.86 22.69 -13.59
CA ILE A 205 8.38 21.86 -12.48
C ILE A 205 8.77 22.50 -11.14
N GLU A 206 10.01 23.00 -10.99
CA GLU A 206 10.44 23.76 -9.80
C GLU A 206 9.55 24.99 -9.55
N ALA A 207 9.27 25.74 -10.62
CA ALA A 207 8.44 26.94 -10.53
C ALA A 207 7.02 26.63 -10.03
N HIS A 208 6.49 25.46 -10.36
CA HIS A 208 5.21 24.99 -9.87
C HIS A 208 5.15 24.88 -8.34
N TYR A 209 6.21 24.39 -7.70
CA TYR A 209 6.28 24.26 -6.25
C TYR A 209 6.69 25.54 -5.50
N ALA A 210 7.17 26.56 -6.22
CA ALA A 210 7.77 27.75 -5.62
C ALA A 210 6.85 28.49 -4.63
N ASP A 211 5.55 28.54 -4.88
CA ASP A 211 4.59 29.22 -4.01
C ASP A 211 4.27 28.41 -2.76
N VAL A 212 4.14 27.09 -2.88
CA VAL A 212 3.94 26.21 -1.72
C VAL A 212 5.17 26.21 -0.80
N LEU A 213 6.36 26.26 -1.37
CA LEU A 213 7.60 26.34 -0.60
C LEU A 213 7.74 27.64 0.22
N LYS A 214 6.97 28.69 -0.09
CA LYS A 214 6.90 29.95 0.68
C LYS A 214 5.87 29.90 1.81
N LEU A 215 4.92 28.93 1.81
CA LEU A 215 3.87 28.85 2.83
C LEU A 215 4.46 28.60 4.21
N ASP A 216 3.87 29.22 5.23
CA ASP A 216 4.23 28.94 6.63
C ASP A 216 3.55 27.64 7.09
N ALA A 217 4.34 26.64 7.44
CA ALA A 217 3.85 25.36 7.94
C ALA A 217 3.23 25.46 9.35
N ALA A 218 3.48 26.54 10.09
CA ALA A 218 2.84 26.80 11.39
C ALA A 218 1.39 27.28 11.25
N ASP A 219 1.01 27.83 10.09
CA ASP A 219 -0.37 28.25 9.83
C ASP A 219 -1.20 27.07 9.32
N SER A 220 -2.20 26.65 10.13
CA SER A 220 -3.11 25.55 9.79
C SER A 220 -3.90 25.76 8.49
N ALA A 221 -4.08 27.01 8.04
CA ALA A 221 -4.71 27.31 6.76
C ALA A 221 -3.90 26.82 5.55
N ASN A 222 -2.61 26.59 5.73
CA ASN A 222 -1.69 26.15 4.67
C ASN A 222 -1.50 24.62 4.61
N TRP A 223 -1.93 23.87 5.64
CA TRP A 223 -1.61 22.45 5.77
C TRP A 223 -2.13 21.60 4.63
N SER A 224 -3.35 21.85 4.18
CA SER A 224 -3.93 21.12 3.04
C SER A 224 -3.14 21.34 1.74
N ALA A 225 -2.70 22.58 1.48
CA ALA A 225 -1.91 22.90 0.29
C ALA A 225 -0.51 22.27 0.34
N ILE A 226 0.12 22.25 1.52
CA ILE A 226 1.43 21.61 1.73
C ILE A 226 1.32 20.10 1.54
N ALA A 227 0.27 19.47 2.11
CA ALA A 227 0.04 18.03 1.98
C ALA A 227 -0.21 17.64 0.52
N ALA A 228 -1.09 18.35 -0.19
CA ALA A 228 -1.40 18.08 -1.59
C ALA A 228 -0.14 18.20 -2.50
N ALA A 229 0.68 19.23 -2.28
CA ALA A 229 1.92 19.40 -3.03
C ALA A 229 2.94 18.29 -2.73
N TYR A 230 3.00 17.82 -1.49
CA TYR A 230 3.89 16.73 -1.12
C TYR A 230 3.46 15.40 -1.78
N GLU A 231 2.16 15.10 -1.80
CA GLU A 231 1.60 13.93 -2.49
C GLU A 231 1.84 13.99 -4.00
N GLU A 232 1.66 15.16 -4.61
CA GLU A 232 1.96 15.37 -6.02
C GLU A 232 3.45 15.13 -6.32
N TYR A 233 4.36 15.65 -5.48
CA TYR A 233 5.79 15.40 -5.61
C TYR A 233 6.14 13.92 -5.47
N GLU A 234 5.57 13.22 -4.50
CA GLU A 234 5.80 11.78 -4.30
C GLU A 234 5.30 10.91 -5.47
N ALA A 235 4.29 11.36 -6.19
CA ALA A 235 3.77 10.69 -7.39
C ALA A 235 4.64 10.91 -8.64
N LEU A 236 5.63 11.83 -8.61
CA LEU A 236 6.54 12.04 -9.72
C LEU A 236 7.45 10.82 -9.95
N PRO A 237 7.84 10.57 -11.21
CA PRO A 237 8.85 9.55 -11.51
C PRO A 237 10.16 9.80 -10.75
N ASP A 238 10.86 8.73 -10.38
CA ASP A 238 12.11 8.83 -9.60
C ASP A 238 13.20 9.67 -10.28
N VAL A 239 13.23 9.63 -11.60
CA VAL A 239 14.15 10.47 -12.39
C VAL A 239 13.90 11.96 -12.16
N VAL A 240 12.64 12.39 -12.02
CA VAL A 240 12.27 13.78 -11.72
C VAL A 240 12.59 14.10 -10.27
N LYS A 241 12.20 13.23 -9.34
CA LYS A 241 12.48 13.38 -7.91
C LYS A 241 13.98 13.51 -7.63
N THR A 242 14.80 12.75 -8.34
CA THR A 242 16.26 12.83 -8.23
C THR A 242 16.79 14.20 -8.65
N GLN A 243 16.28 14.76 -9.76
CA GLN A 243 16.72 16.08 -10.26
C GLN A 243 16.20 17.24 -9.39
N LEU A 244 15.03 17.08 -8.77
CA LEU A 244 14.38 18.08 -7.92
C LEU A 244 14.67 17.92 -6.42
N LYS A 245 15.49 16.95 -6.03
CA LYS A 245 15.67 16.56 -4.62
C LYS A 245 16.03 17.72 -3.71
N ASP A 246 17.00 18.51 -4.09
CA ASP A 246 17.54 19.58 -3.24
C ASP A 246 16.73 20.87 -3.34
N SER A 247 16.14 21.15 -4.50
CA SER A 247 15.37 22.39 -4.75
C SER A 247 13.92 22.30 -4.30
N VAL A 248 13.30 21.14 -4.38
CA VAL A 248 11.88 20.91 -4.06
C VAL A 248 11.71 19.81 -3.02
N GLY A 249 12.26 18.64 -3.26
CA GLY A 249 11.96 17.44 -2.50
C GLY A 249 12.27 17.56 -1.02
N THR A 250 13.52 17.89 -0.67
CA THR A 250 13.94 18.07 0.73
C THR A 250 13.19 19.22 1.42
N PRO A 251 13.12 20.46 0.86
CA PRO A 251 12.37 21.55 1.47
C PRO A 251 10.88 21.25 1.66
N LEU A 252 10.25 20.57 0.70
CA LEU A 252 8.83 20.22 0.78
C LEU A 252 8.57 19.15 1.83
N ALA A 253 9.44 18.13 1.91
CA ALA A 253 9.36 17.07 2.92
C ALA A 253 9.51 17.63 4.35
N GLU A 254 10.45 18.55 4.57
CA GLU A 254 10.65 19.22 5.86
C GLU A 254 9.43 20.06 6.25
N LYS A 255 8.87 20.80 5.30
CA LYS A 255 7.66 21.61 5.49
C LYS A 255 6.45 20.73 5.81
N TYR A 256 6.28 19.64 5.09
CA TYR A 256 5.22 18.65 5.34
C TYR A 256 5.37 17.99 6.71
N ALA A 257 6.59 17.57 7.09
CA ALA A 257 6.86 17.00 8.40
C ALA A 257 6.54 18.01 9.53
N THR A 258 6.87 19.29 9.35
CA THR A 258 6.54 20.35 10.30
C THR A 258 5.03 20.50 10.46
N ALA A 259 4.29 20.58 9.38
CA ALA A 259 2.82 20.66 9.39
C ALA A 259 2.19 19.42 10.05
N SER A 260 2.68 18.22 9.76
CA SER A 260 2.22 16.96 10.33
C SER A 260 2.49 16.88 11.83
N ASN A 261 3.66 17.30 12.29
CA ASN A 261 4.00 17.35 13.72
C ASN A 261 3.11 18.32 14.49
N LEU A 262 2.78 19.47 13.92
CA LEU A 262 1.88 20.46 14.54
C LEU A 262 0.42 19.96 14.59
N ARG A 263 0.02 19.09 13.68
CA ARG A 263 -1.27 18.37 13.73
C ARG A 263 -1.28 17.27 14.80
N GLY A 264 -0.15 16.85 15.32
CA GLY A 264 0.00 15.66 16.17
C GLY A 264 -0.07 14.35 15.38
N TRP A 265 0.13 14.39 14.06
CA TRP A 265 0.16 13.20 13.22
C TRP A 265 1.53 12.51 13.28
N PRO A 266 1.59 11.19 13.13
CA PRO A 266 2.85 10.48 12.98
C PRO A 266 3.64 10.98 11.76
N ALA A 267 4.97 10.91 11.83
CA ALA A 267 5.82 11.25 10.70
C ALA A 267 5.48 10.37 9.49
N GLY A 268 5.29 11.00 8.33
CA GLY A 268 4.90 10.32 7.09
C GLY A 268 3.39 10.07 6.93
N ALA A 269 2.57 10.38 7.94
CA ALA A 269 1.11 10.28 7.79
C ALA A 269 0.58 11.29 6.79
N LYS A 270 -0.41 10.90 5.99
CA LYS A 270 -1.07 11.69 4.95
C LYS A 270 -2.55 11.87 5.26
N GLY A 271 -3.14 12.98 4.80
CA GLY A 271 -4.58 13.18 4.88
C GLY A 271 -5.33 12.16 4.02
N ILE A 272 -6.44 11.65 4.53
CA ILE A 272 -7.28 10.73 3.76
C ILE A 272 -8.14 11.47 2.74
N ASN A 273 -8.49 10.79 1.66
CA ASN A 273 -9.52 11.25 0.73
C ASN A 273 -10.89 11.19 1.41
N ILE A 274 -11.66 12.26 1.27
CA ILE A 274 -13.04 12.36 1.76
C ILE A 274 -13.98 12.72 0.62
N ALA A 275 -15.12 12.05 0.55
CA ALA A 275 -16.15 12.37 -0.41
C ALA A 275 -17.02 13.53 0.12
N LEU A 276 -17.07 14.62 -0.65
CA LEU A 276 -17.88 15.79 -0.34
C LEU A 276 -19.35 15.56 -0.72
N GLU A 277 -20.24 16.42 -0.20
CA GLU A 277 -21.65 16.43 -0.58
C GLU A 277 -21.84 16.51 -2.10
N GLY A 278 -22.66 15.61 -2.63
CA GLY A 278 -22.91 15.49 -4.06
C GLY A 278 -21.90 14.61 -4.81
N PHE A 279 -21.01 13.89 -4.12
CA PHE A 279 -20.21 12.84 -4.73
C PHE A 279 -21.12 11.71 -5.26
N ASN A 280 -20.88 11.29 -6.51
CA ASN A 280 -21.72 10.30 -7.21
C ASN A 280 -20.93 9.08 -7.73
N GLY A 281 -19.69 8.91 -7.25
CA GLY A 281 -18.82 7.81 -7.65
C GLY A 281 -17.87 8.13 -8.80
N SER A 282 -18.15 9.14 -9.63
CA SER A 282 -17.33 9.46 -10.82
C SER A 282 -16.87 10.92 -10.88
N ASN A 283 -17.48 11.81 -10.11
CA ASN A 283 -17.10 13.23 -10.12
C ASN A 283 -15.96 13.51 -9.12
N MET A 284 -14.74 13.30 -9.56
CA MET A 284 -13.52 13.44 -8.74
C MET A 284 -13.31 14.84 -8.15
N ASP A 285 -13.95 15.87 -8.73
CA ASP A 285 -13.98 17.23 -8.17
C ASP A 285 -14.71 17.31 -6.82
N LYS A 286 -15.37 16.24 -6.40
CA LYS A 286 -16.03 16.05 -5.11
C LYS A 286 -15.24 15.18 -4.13
N ILE A 287 -14.00 14.88 -4.42
CA ILE A 287 -13.05 14.30 -3.47
C ILE A 287 -12.15 15.43 -2.96
N ASP A 288 -11.96 15.49 -1.65
CA ASP A 288 -11.05 16.44 -0.98
C ASP A 288 -10.13 15.64 -0.04
N THR A 289 -9.06 16.25 0.42
CA THR A 289 -8.14 15.64 1.38
C THR A 289 -8.45 16.15 2.79
N SER A 290 -8.60 15.24 3.73
CA SER A 290 -8.85 15.58 5.13
C SER A 290 -7.64 16.28 5.77
N ASP A 291 -7.94 17.28 6.59
CA ASP A 291 -6.99 17.93 7.49
C ASP A 291 -7.13 17.43 8.96
N THR A 292 -8.05 16.53 9.21
CA THR A 292 -8.35 15.97 10.54
C THR A 292 -8.02 14.49 10.64
N PHE A 293 -8.31 13.73 9.58
CA PHE A 293 -8.08 12.29 9.52
C PHE A 293 -6.89 11.97 8.62
N TRP A 294 -6.08 11.03 9.06
CA TRP A 294 -4.85 10.64 8.38
C TRP A 294 -4.72 9.12 8.22
N TYR A 295 -3.90 8.71 7.28
CA TYR A 295 -3.42 7.35 7.16
C TYR A 295 -1.88 7.32 7.07
N LEU A 296 -1.31 6.19 7.44
CA LEU A 296 0.11 5.90 7.31
C LEU A 296 0.27 4.43 6.93
N LEU A 297 0.99 4.17 5.86
CA LEU A 297 1.46 2.83 5.53
C LEU A 297 2.82 2.60 6.21
N ASP A 298 2.86 1.74 7.22
CA ASP A 298 4.06 1.38 7.95
C ASP A 298 4.37 -0.11 7.66
N GLY A 299 5.21 -0.35 6.67
CA GLY A 299 5.38 -1.68 6.10
C GLY A 299 4.08 -2.19 5.49
N SER A 300 3.57 -3.31 6.01
CA SER A 300 2.28 -3.88 5.60
C SER A 300 1.11 -3.49 6.52
N THR A 301 1.32 -2.57 7.45
CA THR A 301 0.28 -2.10 8.37
C THR A 301 -0.30 -0.76 7.91
N LEU A 302 -1.60 -0.71 7.68
CA LEU A 302 -2.34 0.52 7.47
C LEU A 302 -2.74 1.09 8.83
N LYS A 303 -2.16 2.22 9.20
CA LYS A 303 -2.54 2.98 10.40
C LYS A 303 -3.50 4.10 10.02
N LEU A 304 -4.62 4.21 10.75
CA LEU A 304 -5.63 5.25 10.56
C LEU A 304 -5.78 6.05 11.85
N GLY A 305 -5.85 7.38 11.74
CA GLY A 305 -6.01 8.24 12.91
C GLY A 305 -6.76 9.53 12.61
N GLY A 306 -6.98 10.29 13.67
CA GLY A 306 -7.81 11.50 13.70
C GLY A 306 -8.77 11.45 14.86
N ASP A 307 -9.67 12.43 14.94
CA ASP A 307 -10.66 12.56 16.03
C ASP A 307 -12.08 12.59 15.48
N GLY A 308 -12.94 11.70 16.00
CA GLY A 308 -14.36 11.64 15.69
C GLY A 308 -14.78 10.52 14.76
N ALA A 309 -15.92 10.69 14.09
CA ALA A 309 -16.43 9.73 13.13
C ALA A 309 -15.61 9.78 11.84
N PHE A 310 -15.07 8.61 11.43
CA PHE A 310 -14.27 8.53 10.22
C PHE A 310 -15.13 8.83 8.99
N PRO A 311 -14.71 9.73 8.12
CA PRO A 311 -15.54 10.17 7.01
C PRO A 311 -15.72 9.11 5.93
N TYR A 312 -16.75 9.28 5.12
CA TYR A 312 -16.97 8.48 3.94
C TYR A 312 -15.87 8.77 2.89
N THR A 313 -15.15 7.74 2.47
CA THR A 313 -14.00 7.87 1.56
C THR A 313 -14.39 7.81 0.07
N GLY A 314 -15.68 7.62 -0.23
CA GLY A 314 -16.17 7.51 -1.59
C GLY A 314 -16.25 6.07 -2.10
N TYR A 315 -17.28 5.79 -2.88
CA TYR A 315 -17.56 4.49 -3.49
C TYR A 315 -18.18 4.68 -4.86
N ASP A 316 -17.62 4.05 -5.88
CA ASP A 316 -18.19 4.03 -7.23
C ASP A 316 -18.84 2.68 -7.53
N SER A 317 -20.17 2.66 -7.57
CA SER A 317 -20.94 1.46 -7.91
C SER A 317 -20.95 1.15 -9.41
N SER A 318 -20.56 2.10 -10.28
CA SER A 318 -20.64 1.95 -11.74
C SER A 318 -19.51 1.07 -12.29
N SER A 319 -18.45 0.89 -11.55
CA SER A 319 -17.29 0.06 -11.93
C SER A 319 -17.25 -1.30 -11.22
N ALA A 320 -18.38 -1.77 -10.67
CA ALA A 320 -18.52 -3.12 -10.10
C ALA A 320 -18.40 -4.19 -11.21
N THR A 321 -17.26 -4.25 -11.87
CA THR A 321 -16.84 -5.35 -12.73
C THR A 321 -15.74 -6.10 -12.02
N ASP A 322 -15.92 -7.40 -11.87
CA ASP A 322 -14.93 -8.34 -11.38
C ASP A 322 -14.37 -8.08 -9.96
N HIS A 323 -14.97 -8.73 -8.97
CA HIS A 323 -14.45 -8.97 -7.63
C HIS A 323 -14.33 -7.78 -6.68
N ASN A 324 -14.57 -6.57 -7.12
CA ASN A 324 -14.58 -5.38 -6.29
C ASN A 324 -16.01 -4.93 -6.06
N LEU A 325 -16.39 -4.78 -4.81
CA LEU A 325 -17.60 -4.10 -4.38
C LEU A 325 -17.47 -2.58 -4.67
N GLY A 326 -17.25 -2.23 -5.96
CA GLY A 326 -16.97 -0.88 -6.37
C GLY A 326 -15.56 -0.39 -6.01
N PHE A 327 -15.11 0.67 -6.66
CA PHE A 327 -13.85 1.31 -6.28
C PHE A 327 -14.06 2.10 -4.99
N SER A 328 -13.27 1.78 -3.98
CA SER A 328 -13.07 2.70 -2.89
C SER A 328 -12.10 3.79 -3.36
N HIS A 329 -12.45 5.05 -3.15
CA HIS A 329 -11.53 6.17 -3.33
C HIS A 329 -10.67 6.41 -2.08
N ALA A 330 -10.59 5.43 -1.20
CA ALA A 330 -9.69 5.48 -0.06
C ALA A 330 -8.24 5.70 -0.52
N SER A 331 -7.53 6.57 0.15
CA SER A 331 -6.17 6.97 -0.21
C SER A 331 -5.15 5.82 -0.27
N TRP A 332 -5.45 4.69 0.38
CA TRP A 332 -4.63 3.47 0.39
C TRP A 332 -5.11 2.39 -0.59
N TYR A 333 -6.09 2.70 -1.44
CA TYR A 333 -6.73 1.68 -2.27
C TYR A 333 -5.75 0.97 -3.22
N ASP A 334 -4.81 1.68 -3.79
CA ASP A 334 -3.82 1.10 -4.72
C ASP A 334 -2.84 0.17 -4.00
N ASP A 335 -2.60 0.38 -2.70
CA ASP A 335 -1.72 -0.42 -1.86
C ASP A 335 -2.43 -1.60 -1.18
N ARG A 336 -3.73 -1.77 -1.37
CA ARG A 336 -4.58 -2.74 -0.65
C ARG A 336 -4.09 -4.18 -0.66
N ALA A 337 -3.39 -4.57 -1.72
CA ALA A 337 -2.85 -5.94 -1.84
C ALA A 337 -1.62 -6.18 -0.94
N SER A 338 -0.94 -5.13 -0.50
CA SER A 338 0.22 -5.21 0.39
C SER A 338 -0.14 -5.10 1.87
N ILE A 339 -1.39 -4.68 2.18
CA ILE A 339 -1.84 -4.46 3.55
C ILE A 339 -2.25 -5.79 4.18
N THR A 340 -1.56 -6.19 5.25
CA THR A 340 -1.85 -7.39 6.03
C THR A 340 -2.46 -7.08 7.40
N SER A 341 -2.37 -5.83 7.85
CA SER A 341 -2.90 -5.40 9.14
C SER A 341 -3.45 -3.97 9.05
N VAL A 342 -4.50 -3.69 9.83
CA VAL A 342 -5.07 -2.34 10.00
C VAL A 342 -5.03 -1.96 11.47
N ASP A 343 -4.57 -0.75 11.79
CA ASP A 343 -4.55 -0.20 13.15
C ASP A 343 -5.31 1.14 13.19
N VAL A 344 -6.50 1.11 13.78
CA VAL A 344 -7.40 2.27 13.92
C VAL A 344 -7.20 2.91 15.27
N ALA A 345 -6.70 4.15 15.29
CA ALA A 345 -6.33 4.86 16.51
C ALA A 345 -7.53 5.17 17.42
N GLU A 346 -7.23 5.39 18.70
CA GLU A 346 -8.22 5.65 19.76
C GLU A 346 -9.12 6.86 19.49
N GLY A 347 -8.64 7.89 18.76
CA GLY A 347 -9.44 9.09 18.44
C GLY A 347 -10.62 8.82 17.49
N ILE A 348 -10.59 7.73 16.71
CA ILE A 348 -11.65 7.38 15.77
C ILE A 348 -12.79 6.71 16.54
N THR A 349 -13.97 7.35 16.51
CA THR A 349 -15.15 6.91 17.27
C THR A 349 -16.15 6.08 16.46
N LYS A 350 -16.05 6.12 15.12
CA LYS A 350 -16.95 5.41 14.23
C LYS A 350 -16.27 5.06 12.91
N LEU A 351 -16.54 3.86 12.39
CA LEU A 351 -16.28 3.47 11.00
C LEU A 351 -17.59 3.32 10.25
N ASP A 352 -17.73 4.05 9.14
CA ASP A 352 -18.93 4.06 8.32
C ASP A 352 -18.85 2.98 7.21
N TYR A 353 -19.90 2.87 6.41
CA TYR A 353 -20.07 1.90 5.34
C TYR A 353 -18.87 1.90 4.37
N LEU A 354 -18.29 0.74 4.14
CA LEU A 354 -17.15 0.50 3.24
C LEU A 354 -15.86 1.28 3.58
N ASN A 355 -15.71 1.81 4.79
CA ASN A 355 -14.45 2.46 5.17
C ASN A 355 -13.24 1.52 5.07
N LEU A 356 -13.41 0.25 5.47
CA LEU A 356 -12.39 -0.79 5.34
C LEU A 356 -12.87 -1.85 4.36
N THR A 357 -12.52 -1.69 3.10
CA THR A 357 -12.98 -2.60 2.04
C THR A 357 -11.82 -3.07 1.15
N ASN A 358 -11.95 -4.28 0.62
CA ASN A 358 -11.04 -4.87 -0.36
C ASN A 358 -9.57 -5.01 0.08
N LEU A 359 -9.30 -5.15 1.36
CA LEU A 359 -7.97 -5.44 1.89
C LEU A 359 -7.74 -6.96 1.90
N TYR A 360 -7.48 -7.54 0.75
CA TYR A 360 -7.54 -8.99 0.49
C TYR A 360 -6.64 -9.83 1.38
N ASN A 361 -5.47 -9.32 1.73
CA ASN A 361 -4.46 -10.04 2.50
C ASN A 361 -4.45 -9.64 3.98
N CYS A 362 -5.43 -8.84 4.42
CA CYS A 362 -5.51 -8.40 5.80
C CYS A 362 -6.05 -9.52 6.68
N ASP A 363 -5.34 -9.83 7.73
CA ASP A 363 -5.65 -10.87 8.72
C ASP A 363 -5.94 -10.31 10.11
N ASP A 364 -5.49 -9.07 10.40
CA ASP A 364 -5.71 -8.41 11.68
C ASP A 364 -6.23 -6.98 11.55
N ILE A 365 -7.27 -6.65 12.30
CA ILE A 365 -7.79 -5.28 12.43
C ILE A 365 -7.81 -4.89 13.89
N TYR A 366 -7.06 -3.86 14.27
CA TYR A 366 -7.00 -3.30 15.62
C TYR A 366 -7.89 -2.06 15.73
N LEU A 367 -8.87 -2.08 16.63
CA LEU A 367 -9.77 -0.98 16.93
C LEU A 367 -9.45 -0.45 18.33
N ARG A 368 -8.65 0.63 18.41
CA ARG A 368 -8.09 1.11 19.69
C ARG A 368 -9.07 1.91 20.54
N ASN A 369 -10.21 2.33 20.00
CA ASN A 369 -11.21 3.07 20.75
C ASN A 369 -12.18 2.12 21.48
N LYS A 370 -12.36 2.33 22.78
CA LYS A 370 -13.25 1.52 23.63
C LYS A 370 -14.72 1.61 23.27
N GLU A 371 -15.10 2.70 22.62
CA GLU A 371 -16.49 3.05 22.31
C GLU A 371 -16.72 3.13 20.79
N ILE A 372 -15.79 2.58 19.97
CA ILE A 372 -15.91 2.66 18.53
C ILE A 372 -17.20 2.01 18.03
N GLU A 373 -17.89 2.69 17.14
CA GLU A 373 -19.07 2.17 16.46
C GLU A 373 -18.71 1.71 15.04
N LEU A 374 -19.08 0.49 14.70
CA LEU A 374 -19.04 0.01 13.32
C LEU A 374 -20.47 -0.05 12.78
N VAL A 375 -20.69 0.55 11.59
CA VAL A 375 -21.99 0.37 10.93
C VAL A 375 -22.03 -0.95 10.16
N ASN A 376 -23.22 -1.34 9.70
CA ASN A 376 -23.35 -2.48 8.80
C ASN A 376 -22.52 -2.27 7.54
N GLY A 377 -21.68 -3.24 7.18
CA GLY A 377 -20.81 -3.18 6.00
C GLY A 377 -19.62 -2.23 6.13
N ALA A 378 -19.21 -1.85 7.35
CA ALA A 378 -17.99 -1.06 7.55
C ALA A 378 -16.73 -1.78 7.03
N VAL A 379 -16.73 -3.11 7.10
CA VAL A 379 -15.65 -3.99 6.64
C VAL A 379 -16.20 -4.98 5.62
N CYS A 380 -15.51 -5.20 4.52
CA CYS A 380 -15.87 -6.21 3.53
C CYS A 380 -14.71 -6.57 2.58
N GLY A 381 -14.81 -7.70 1.90
CA GLY A 381 -13.88 -8.09 0.83
C GLY A 381 -12.53 -8.58 1.32
N TYR A 382 -12.48 -9.26 2.47
CA TYR A 382 -11.27 -9.86 3.05
C TYR A 382 -11.24 -11.36 2.78
N THR A 383 -10.05 -11.93 2.71
CA THR A 383 -9.85 -13.39 2.66
C THR A 383 -9.27 -13.93 3.96
N GLY A 384 -8.76 -13.07 4.84
CA GLY A 384 -8.08 -13.45 6.07
C GLY A 384 -6.66 -13.97 5.86
N ASP A 385 -6.09 -14.55 6.91
CA ASP A 385 -4.75 -15.18 6.92
C ASP A 385 -4.69 -16.42 5.99
N ALA A 386 -3.56 -17.09 5.95
CA ALA A 386 -3.36 -18.32 5.16
C ALA A 386 -4.35 -19.46 5.50
N ASN A 387 -5.03 -19.37 6.65
CA ASN A 387 -6.08 -20.31 7.09
C ASN A 387 -7.49 -19.76 6.84
N GLY A 388 -7.61 -18.60 6.19
CA GLY A 388 -8.88 -17.92 5.96
C GLY A 388 -9.47 -17.32 7.23
N LYS A 389 -8.65 -16.78 8.15
CA LYS A 389 -9.08 -16.19 9.41
C LYS A 389 -8.82 -14.68 9.42
N LEU A 390 -9.82 -13.90 9.77
CA LEU A 390 -9.71 -12.47 10.05
C LEU A 390 -9.95 -12.24 11.55
N THR A 391 -8.97 -11.66 12.23
CA THR A 391 -9.07 -11.36 13.66
C THR A 391 -9.36 -9.86 13.87
N LEU A 392 -10.41 -9.57 14.62
CA LEU A 392 -10.73 -8.23 15.06
C LEU A 392 -10.27 -8.05 16.50
N HIS A 393 -9.27 -7.19 16.72
CA HIS A 393 -8.73 -6.81 18.02
C HIS A 393 -9.47 -5.56 18.52
N LEU A 394 -10.23 -5.69 19.58
CA LEU A 394 -11.08 -4.60 20.07
C LEU A 394 -11.31 -4.73 21.58
N TYR A 395 -11.85 -3.66 22.17
CA TYR A 395 -12.31 -3.71 23.55
C TYR A 395 -13.64 -4.45 23.65
N LYS A 396 -13.88 -5.12 24.79
CA LYS A 396 -15.14 -5.83 25.07
C LYS A 396 -16.36 -4.90 24.97
N SER A 397 -16.23 -3.64 25.41
CA SER A 397 -17.28 -2.63 25.30
C SER A 397 -17.67 -2.29 23.85
N ALA A 398 -16.70 -2.31 22.93
CA ALA A 398 -16.95 -2.15 21.50
C ALA A 398 -17.56 -3.42 20.89
N TYR A 399 -17.07 -4.60 21.31
CA TYR A 399 -17.60 -5.90 20.87
C TYR A 399 -19.11 -6.03 21.17
N ASP A 400 -19.54 -5.63 22.35
CA ASP A 400 -20.95 -5.72 22.76
C ASP A 400 -21.89 -4.82 21.92
N LYS A 401 -21.34 -3.86 21.21
CA LYS A 401 -22.08 -2.92 20.34
C LYS A 401 -22.00 -3.28 18.86
N LEU A 402 -21.20 -4.31 18.47
CA LEU A 402 -21.07 -4.68 17.08
C LEU A 402 -22.41 -5.08 16.48
N PRO A 403 -22.86 -4.46 15.38
CA PRO A 403 -24.03 -4.91 14.67
C PRO A 403 -23.74 -6.25 13.97
N SER A 404 -24.73 -7.11 13.82
CA SER A 404 -24.56 -8.41 13.18
C SER A 404 -24.04 -8.33 11.74
N GLY A 405 -24.16 -7.18 11.09
CA GLY A 405 -23.73 -6.93 9.71
C GLY A 405 -22.49 -6.04 9.60
N TRP A 406 -21.70 -5.85 10.65
CA TRP A 406 -20.48 -5.02 10.57
C TRP A 406 -19.50 -5.51 9.49
N TYR A 407 -19.40 -6.82 9.32
CA TYR A 407 -18.73 -7.44 8.19
C TYR A 407 -19.75 -7.80 7.11
N MET A 408 -19.53 -7.31 5.90
CA MET A 408 -20.39 -7.63 4.77
C MET A 408 -19.82 -8.79 3.98
N LEU A 409 -20.57 -9.89 3.94
CA LEU A 409 -20.22 -11.08 3.19
C LEU A 409 -20.09 -10.76 1.69
N ASN A 410 -19.13 -11.37 1.04
CA ASN A 410 -18.88 -11.22 -0.38
C ASN A 410 -19.88 -12.05 -1.20
N ASN A 411 -21.13 -11.58 -1.29
CA ASN A 411 -22.21 -12.26 -2.02
C ASN A 411 -22.14 -12.09 -3.55
N LEU A 412 -20.99 -11.75 -4.13
CA LEU A 412 -20.85 -11.61 -5.58
C LEU A 412 -20.99 -12.95 -6.27
N THR A 413 -22.21 -13.24 -6.75
CA THR A 413 -22.65 -14.50 -7.34
C THR A 413 -22.23 -14.70 -8.79
N THR A 414 -21.56 -13.75 -9.43
CA THR A 414 -21.44 -13.66 -10.89
C THR A 414 -20.19 -14.27 -11.51
N ALA A 415 -19.16 -14.61 -10.73
CA ALA A 415 -17.97 -15.27 -11.25
C ALA A 415 -17.37 -16.26 -10.23
N PRO A 416 -17.67 -17.57 -10.37
CA PRO A 416 -17.24 -18.59 -9.39
C PRO A 416 -15.72 -18.77 -9.30
N GLU A 417 -14.95 -18.43 -10.34
CA GLU A 417 -13.49 -18.53 -10.39
C GLU A 417 -12.76 -17.47 -9.57
N HIS A 418 -13.47 -16.46 -9.09
CA HIS A 418 -12.90 -15.33 -8.37
C HIS A 418 -13.61 -15.06 -7.04
N ARG A 419 -14.27 -16.05 -6.49
CA ARG A 419 -14.83 -15.93 -5.14
C ARG A 419 -13.69 -15.91 -4.14
N TYR A 420 -13.44 -14.76 -3.57
CA TYR A 420 -12.76 -14.71 -2.28
C TYR A 420 -13.69 -15.40 -1.27
N LEU A 421 -13.21 -16.45 -0.65
CA LEU A 421 -13.92 -17.07 0.46
C LEU A 421 -13.97 -16.04 1.59
N ASP A 422 -15.14 -15.81 2.14
CA ASP A 422 -15.24 -14.98 3.34
C ASP A 422 -14.42 -15.63 4.45
N PRO A 423 -13.65 -14.83 5.22
CA PRO A 423 -12.82 -15.37 6.28
C PRO A 423 -13.67 -15.87 7.45
N THR A 424 -13.12 -16.79 8.21
CA THR A 424 -13.61 -17.08 9.54
C THR A 424 -13.29 -15.90 10.46
N LEU A 425 -14.34 -15.27 10.99
CA LEU A 425 -14.18 -14.13 11.89
C LEU A 425 -13.78 -14.61 13.28
N SER A 426 -12.78 -13.99 13.86
CA SER A 426 -12.38 -14.20 15.25
C SER A 426 -12.19 -12.88 15.96
N TYR A 427 -12.19 -12.94 17.29
CA TYR A 427 -12.08 -11.75 18.13
C TYR A 427 -10.95 -11.95 19.15
N SER A 428 -10.14 -10.91 19.33
CA SER A 428 -9.15 -10.78 20.39
C SER A 428 -9.45 -9.51 21.18
N PHE A 429 -9.41 -9.60 22.51
CA PHE A 429 -9.74 -8.46 23.33
C PHE A 429 -8.49 -7.70 23.79
N LEU A 430 -8.46 -6.42 23.51
CA LEU A 430 -7.35 -5.53 23.84
C LEU A 430 -7.10 -5.43 25.35
N GLU A 431 -8.13 -5.63 26.19
CA GLU A 431 -7.97 -5.75 27.63
C GLU A 431 -7.12 -6.96 28.00
N VAL A 432 -7.24 -8.06 27.27
CA VAL A 432 -6.46 -9.28 27.48
C VAL A 432 -5.01 -9.04 27.06
N GLU A 433 -4.78 -8.48 25.88
CA GLU A 433 -3.45 -8.13 25.40
C GLU A 433 -2.73 -7.16 26.38
N ALA A 434 -3.46 -6.18 26.90
CA ALA A 434 -2.94 -5.26 27.90
C ALA A 434 -2.60 -5.95 29.24
N PHE A 435 -3.42 -6.91 29.66
CA PHE A 435 -3.16 -7.72 30.85
C PHE A 435 -1.92 -8.59 30.66
N GLU A 436 -1.79 -9.28 29.55
CA GLU A 436 -0.64 -10.11 29.22
C GLU A 436 0.66 -9.30 29.23
N SER A 437 0.64 -8.13 28.60
CA SER A 437 1.79 -7.21 28.57
C SER A 437 2.11 -6.63 29.96
N LYS A 438 1.09 -6.22 30.71
CA LYS A 438 1.25 -5.68 32.07
C LYS A 438 1.96 -6.65 33.01
N TYR A 439 1.66 -7.93 32.86
CA TYR A 439 2.19 -9.00 33.69
C TYR A 439 3.25 -9.85 32.99
N GLU A 440 3.91 -9.33 31.96
CA GLU A 440 4.90 -10.04 31.16
C GLU A 440 5.98 -10.72 32.05
N ALA A 441 6.41 -10.05 33.11
CA ALA A 441 7.46 -10.54 34.03
C ALA A 441 7.11 -11.85 34.76
N ILE A 442 5.80 -12.18 34.89
CA ILE A 442 5.43 -13.41 35.62
C ILE A 442 5.32 -14.63 34.70
N TRP A 443 5.15 -14.48 33.40
CA TRP A 443 4.90 -15.63 32.52
C TRP A 443 6.07 -16.59 32.37
N ALA A 444 7.29 -16.11 32.61
CA ALA A 444 8.51 -16.92 32.59
C ALA A 444 8.87 -17.51 33.97
N LEU A 445 8.10 -17.22 35.02
CA LEU A 445 8.41 -17.69 36.39
C LEU A 445 8.24 -19.22 36.52
N GLY A 446 9.15 -19.81 37.24
CA GLY A 446 9.11 -21.23 37.60
C GLY A 446 8.39 -21.47 38.94
N VAL A 447 8.63 -22.64 39.51
CA VAL A 447 7.95 -23.14 40.72
C VAL A 447 8.43 -22.52 42.06
N SER A 448 9.42 -21.63 42.03
CA SER A 448 9.92 -20.95 43.23
C SER A 448 9.77 -19.45 43.06
N LEU A 449 8.94 -18.84 43.88
CA LEU A 449 8.65 -17.40 43.87
C LEU A 449 9.23 -16.71 45.09
N ASN A 450 9.90 -15.57 44.89
CA ASN A 450 10.21 -14.66 45.99
C ASN A 450 8.97 -13.84 46.39
N ASP A 451 9.06 -13.08 47.49
CA ASP A 451 7.89 -12.39 48.04
C ASP A 451 7.35 -11.28 47.10
N GLU A 452 8.21 -10.58 46.37
CA GLU A 452 7.80 -9.58 45.37
C GLU A 452 7.03 -10.23 44.18
N GLN A 453 7.53 -11.36 43.68
CA GLN A 453 6.88 -12.14 42.65
C GLN A 453 5.53 -12.68 43.12
N LYS A 454 5.42 -13.15 44.37
CA LYS A 454 4.14 -13.58 44.94
C LYS A 454 3.11 -12.46 44.97
N GLU A 455 3.51 -11.26 45.39
CA GLU A 455 2.58 -10.11 45.37
C GLU A 455 2.16 -9.71 43.96
N THR A 456 3.06 -9.74 42.99
CA THR A 456 2.74 -9.47 41.57
C THR A 456 1.75 -10.52 41.01
N VAL A 457 1.97 -11.79 41.30
CA VAL A 457 1.06 -12.88 40.88
C VAL A 457 -0.32 -12.73 41.53
N LYS A 458 -0.38 -12.39 42.84
CA LYS A 458 -1.67 -12.12 43.50
C LYS A 458 -2.41 -10.95 42.86
N ALA A 459 -1.69 -9.87 42.56
CA ALA A 459 -2.28 -8.71 41.87
C ALA A 459 -2.86 -9.12 40.49
N ALA A 460 -2.11 -9.88 39.69
CA ALA A 460 -2.56 -10.40 38.40
C ALA A 460 -3.81 -11.29 38.55
N TYR A 461 -3.80 -12.19 39.54
CA TYR A 461 -4.94 -13.05 39.76
C TYR A 461 -6.19 -12.30 40.22
N ASN A 462 -6.06 -11.32 41.10
CA ASN A 462 -7.18 -10.47 41.50
C ASN A 462 -7.77 -9.66 40.36
N GLU A 463 -6.92 -9.13 39.48
CA GLU A 463 -7.36 -8.43 38.26
C GLU A 463 -8.07 -9.40 37.30
N TYR A 464 -7.52 -10.57 37.04
CA TYR A 464 -8.14 -11.64 36.26
C TYR A 464 -9.54 -12.00 36.79
N GLN A 465 -9.69 -12.17 38.12
CA GLN A 465 -10.99 -12.47 38.74
C GLN A 465 -12.04 -11.35 38.56
N GLY A 466 -11.58 -10.12 38.42
CA GLY A 466 -12.46 -8.96 38.16
C GLY A 466 -12.85 -8.78 36.70
N MET A 467 -12.26 -9.55 35.77
CA MET A 467 -12.56 -9.45 34.34
C MET A 467 -13.91 -10.05 33.98
N ASP A 468 -14.47 -9.57 32.86
CA ASP A 468 -15.61 -10.21 32.21
C ASP A 468 -15.33 -11.67 31.85
N ALA A 469 -16.35 -12.51 31.88
CA ALA A 469 -16.20 -13.94 31.60
C ALA A 469 -15.64 -14.26 30.20
N MET A 470 -15.88 -13.42 29.20
CA MET A 470 -15.30 -13.61 27.86
C MET A 470 -13.78 -13.34 27.86
N LEU A 471 -13.34 -12.31 28.58
CA LEU A 471 -11.91 -11.98 28.74
C LEU A 471 -11.18 -13.09 29.50
N GLN A 472 -11.78 -13.58 30.58
CA GLN A 472 -11.25 -14.75 31.30
C GLN A 472 -11.16 -15.98 30.40
N ASN A 473 -12.19 -16.22 29.56
CA ASN A 473 -12.21 -17.35 28.64
C ASN A 473 -11.11 -17.24 27.58
N GLN A 474 -10.81 -16.04 27.06
CA GLN A 474 -9.70 -15.85 26.13
C GLN A 474 -8.38 -16.22 26.77
N LEU A 475 -8.06 -15.69 27.94
CA LEU A 475 -6.84 -16.03 28.68
C LEU A 475 -6.72 -17.53 29.00
N MET A 476 -7.85 -18.18 29.30
CA MET A 476 -7.86 -19.59 29.72
C MET A 476 -7.77 -20.58 28.56
N ASN A 477 -8.28 -20.21 27.38
CA ASN A 477 -8.52 -21.20 26.34
C ASN A 477 -7.98 -20.83 24.95
N MET A 478 -7.60 -19.58 24.71
CA MET A 478 -7.23 -19.11 23.39
C MET A 478 -5.78 -18.66 23.32
N ASP A 479 -5.36 -17.75 24.20
CA ASP A 479 -4.04 -17.15 24.15
C ASP A 479 -3.01 -18.03 24.88
N THR A 480 -1.91 -18.33 24.19
CA THR A 480 -0.91 -19.28 24.67
C THR A 480 0.47 -18.67 24.70
N LEU A 481 1.22 -19.03 25.75
CA LEU A 481 2.65 -18.82 25.85
C LEU A 481 3.41 -19.66 24.81
N SER A 482 4.66 -19.33 24.55
CA SER A 482 5.55 -20.10 23.67
C SER A 482 5.72 -21.57 24.11
N SER A 483 5.43 -21.89 25.37
CA SER A 483 5.40 -23.24 25.91
C SER A 483 4.19 -24.07 25.46
N GLY A 484 3.17 -23.43 24.87
CA GLY A 484 1.87 -24.03 24.55
C GLY A 484 0.88 -24.06 25.71
N GLN A 485 1.27 -23.57 26.91
CA GLN A 485 0.37 -23.39 28.04
C GLN A 485 -0.41 -22.08 27.87
N THR A 486 -1.70 -22.05 28.22
CA THR A 486 -2.46 -20.80 28.17
C THR A 486 -2.04 -19.85 29.31
N TYR A 487 -2.20 -18.53 29.08
CA TYR A 487 -1.89 -17.51 30.07
C TYR A 487 -2.70 -17.70 31.36
N GLY A 488 -3.98 -18.02 31.26
CA GLY A 488 -4.83 -18.28 32.39
C GLY A 488 -4.38 -19.52 33.21
N ALA A 489 -4.04 -20.62 32.52
CA ALA A 489 -3.52 -21.81 33.20
C ALA A 489 -2.18 -21.53 33.88
N LYS A 490 -1.30 -20.75 33.26
CA LYS A 490 -0.04 -20.31 33.90
C LYS A 490 -0.28 -19.42 35.10
N LEU A 491 -1.22 -18.50 35.02
CA LEU A 491 -1.58 -17.63 36.15
C LEU A 491 -2.11 -18.43 37.34
N LEU A 492 -2.98 -19.40 37.11
CA LEU A 492 -3.49 -20.28 38.16
C LEU A 492 -2.37 -21.10 38.82
N GLU A 493 -1.46 -21.67 38.02
CA GLU A 493 -0.28 -22.36 38.49
C GLU A 493 0.55 -21.47 39.43
N LEU A 494 0.89 -20.26 38.97
CA LEU A 494 1.69 -19.31 39.76
C LEU A 494 0.97 -18.83 41.02
N TYR A 495 -0.33 -18.55 40.91
CA TYR A 495 -1.12 -18.11 42.07
C TYR A 495 -1.13 -19.14 43.19
N SER A 496 -1.23 -20.41 42.83
CA SER A 496 -1.17 -21.48 43.82
C SER A 496 0.13 -21.50 44.63
N LEU A 497 1.24 -21.15 43.98
CA LEU A 497 2.54 -21.06 44.66
C LEU A 497 2.59 -19.88 45.65
N THR A 498 1.68 -18.90 45.53
CA THR A 498 1.60 -17.76 46.48
C THR A 498 0.83 -18.10 47.75
N THR A 499 -0.13 -19.03 47.65
CA THR A 499 -1.01 -19.43 48.77
C THR A 499 -0.51 -20.64 49.54
N GLY A 500 0.64 -21.18 49.14
CA GLY A 500 1.16 -22.44 49.76
C GLY A 500 0.39 -23.68 49.27
N GLY A 501 -0.59 -23.50 48.38
CA GLY A 501 -1.38 -24.56 47.79
C GLY A 501 -0.76 -25.10 46.50
N THR A 502 -1.10 -26.33 46.16
CA THR A 502 -0.72 -26.98 44.93
C THR A 502 -1.89 -26.87 43.97
N VAL A 503 -1.78 -26.08 42.84
CA VAL A 503 -2.71 -26.29 41.74
C VAL A 503 -2.27 -27.54 41.01
N ALA A 504 -3.15 -28.45 40.94
CA ALA A 504 -2.94 -29.64 40.14
C ALA A 504 -4.19 -29.89 39.29
N LYS A 505 -4.00 -30.57 38.17
CA LYS A 505 -5.12 -31.08 37.41
C LYS A 505 -5.90 -32.06 38.27
N PHE A 506 -7.21 -31.91 38.33
CA PHE A 506 -8.03 -32.85 39.08
C PHE A 506 -7.90 -34.24 38.44
N PRO A 507 -7.50 -35.26 39.19
CA PRO A 507 -7.19 -36.57 38.63
C PRO A 507 -8.34 -37.10 37.76
N GLY A 508 -8.03 -37.68 36.61
CA GLY A 508 -9.02 -38.24 35.68
C GLY A 508 -9.79 -37.23 34.84
N THR A 509 -9.44 -35.92 34.92
CA THR A 509 -10.04 -34.87 34.07
C THR A 509 -9.00 -34.28 33.14
N THR A 510 -9.46 -33.66 32.04
CA THR A 510 -8.58 -32.93 31.10
C THR A 510 -8.54 -31.44 31.37
N ASP A 511 -9.65 -30.86 31.84
CA ASP A 511 -9.89 -29.41 31.87
C ASP A 511 -10.36 -28.91 33.23
N ILE A 512 -10.28 -29.75 34.28
CA ILE A 512 -10.60 -29.35 35.66
C ILE A 512 -9.33 -29.34 36.46
N TYR A 513 -9.10 -28.22 37.14
CA TYR A 513 -8.00 -27.99 38.03
C TYR A 513 -8.51 -27.76 39.46
N TYR A 514 -7.69 -28.04 40.45
CA TYR A 514 -8.01 -27.70 41.81
C TYR A 514 -6.86 -26.91 42.43
N SER A 515 -7.22 -26.01 43.33
CA SER A 515 -6.31 -25.37 44.27
C SER A 515 -6.81 -25.62 45.68
N TYR A 516 -5.88 -25.74 46.62
CA TYR A 516 -6.21 -25.91 48.04
C TYR A 516 -5.48 -24.84 48.85
N ASP A 517 -6.23 -24.09 49.62
CA ASP A 517 -5.75 -23.10 50.56
C ASP A 517 -5.69 -23.73 51.95
N GLU A 518 -4.47 -23.90 52.51
CA GLU A 518 -4.26 -24.54 53.81
C GLU A 518 -4.74 -23.68 54.98
N GLU A 519 -4.77 -22.34 54.85
CA GLU A 519 -5.18 -21.44 55.94
C GLU A 519 -6.71 -21.46 56.11
N THR A 520 -7.42 -21.37 55.00
CA THR A 520 -8.88 -21.36 54.98
C THR A 520 -9.50 -22.76 54.81
N LYS A 521 -8.67 -23.78 54.61
CA LYS A 521 -9.12 -25.17 54.33
C LYS A 521 -10.06 -25.24 53.13
N THR A 522 -9.86 -24.38 52.14
CA THR A 522 -10.74 -24.24 50.98
C THR A 522 -10.15 -24.95 49.77
N LEU A 523 -10.91 -25.88 49.22
CA LEU A 523 -10.68 -26.48 47.90
C LEU A 523 -11.44 -25.68 46.84
N THR A 524 -10.75 -25.15 45.87
CA THR A 524 -11.37 -24.51 44.69
C THR A 524 -11.21 -25.40 43.48
N LEU A 525 -12.31 -25.69 42.78
CA LEU A 525 -12.34 -26.45 41.53
C LEU A 525 -12.66 -25.50 40.39
N THR A 526 -11.78 -25.41 39.39
CA THR A 526 -11.86 -24.50 38.26
C THR A 526 -11.94 -25.29 36.95
N TYR A 527 -12.86 -24.93 36.05
CA TYR A 527 -12.98 -25.52 34.72
C TYR A 527 -12.38 -24.59 33.65
N THR A 528 -11.52 -25.14 32.81
CA THR A 528 -10.78 -24.39 31.78
C THR A 528 -11.19 -24.75 30.34
N GLY A 529 -12.12 -25.67 30.16
CA GLY A 529 -12.56 -26.11 28.83
C GLY A 529 -13.66 -25.23 28.21
N SER A 530 -13.94 -25.45 26.92
CA SER A 530 -14.90 -24.68 26.10
C SER A 530 -16.37 -25.12 26.24
N GLY A 531 -16.73 -25.86 27.28
CA GLY A 531 -18.09 -26.35 27.46
C GLY A 531 -18.46 -26.43 28.94
N THR A 532 -19.00 -27.55 29.36
CA THR A 532 -19.25 -27.88 30.78
C THR A 532 -18.34 -29.00 31.22
N GLY A 533 -17.84 -28.91 32.44
CA GLY A 533 -16.94 -29.89 33.05
C GLY A 533 -17.72 -30.98 33.78
N THR A 534 -17.18 -32.19 33.76
CA THR A 534 -17.67 -33.31 34.58
C THR A 534 -16.49 -33.93 35.32
N ILE A 535 -16.58 -34.03 36.61
CA ILE A 535 -15.64 -34.78 37.42
C ILE A 535 -16.10 -36.24 37.43
N PRO A 536 -15.24 -37.21 37.07
CA PRO A 536 -15.63 -38.63 36.96
C PRO A 536 -15.88 -39.24 38.32
N ASP A 537 -16.49 -40.45 38.31
CA ASP A 537 -16.65 -41.27 39.46
C ASP A 537 -15.31 -41.86 39.92
N TYR A 538 -15.10 -41.91 41.21
CA TYR A 538 -13.98 -42.60 41.88
C TYR A 538 -14.54 -43.72 42.77
N ASN A 539 -13.67 -44.53 43.31
CA ASN A 539 -14.05 -45.44 44.37
C ASN A 539 -13.52 -44.92 45.73
N GLN A 540 -14.04 -45.42 46.80
CA GLN A 540 -13.69 -44.95 48.13
C GLN A 540 -12.18 -45.05 48.51
N TYR A 541 -11.41 -45.84 47.75
CA TYR A 541 -9.98 -46.05 47.99
C TYR A 541 -9.10 -45.19 47.06
N THR A 542 -9.69 -44.65 45.97
CA THR A 542 -8.98 -43.86 44.97
C THR A 542 -9.50 -42.43 44.89
N ALA A 543 -10.25 -41.99 45.91
CA ALA A 543 -10.72 -40.61 46.00
C ALA A 543 -9.52 -39.66 45.95
N PRO A 544 -9.50 -38.70 45.01
CA PRO A 544 -8.43 -37.71 44.98
C PRO A 544 -8.47 -36.85 46.24
N LEU A 545 -7.32 -36.35 46.68
CA LEU A 545 -7.21 -35.46 47.85
C LEU A 545 -7.56 -36.06 49.21
N GLY A 546 -7.72 -37.38 49.32
CA GLY A 546 -8.16 -38.05 50.55
C GLY A 546 -7.29 -37.84 51.82
N SER A 547 -6.10 -37.24 51.66
CA SER A 547 -5.19 -36.87 52.79
C SER A 547 -5.26 -35.37 53.13
N VAL A 548 -6.06 -34.58 52.47
CA VAL A 548 -6.18 -33.11 52.65
C VAL A 548 -7.40 -32.83 53.52
N GLN A 549 -7.26 -31.98 54.52
CA GLN A 549 -8.39 -31.56 55.38
C GLN A 549 -9.14 -30.42 54.67
N ILE A 550 -10.30 -30.69 54.10
CA ILE A 550 -11.13 -29.72 53.36
C ILE A 550 -12.34 -29.36 54.22
N GLU A 551 -12.52 -28.07 54.51
CA GLU A 551 -13.69 -27.52 55.21
C GLU A 551 -14.64 -26.80 54.26
N ASN A 552 -14.12 -26.17 53.20
CA ASN A 552 -14.90 -25.43 52.20
C ASN A 552 -14.56 -25.95 50.81
N VAL A 553 -15.57 -26.00 49.95
CA VAL A 553 -15.40 -26.32 48.50
C VAL A 553 -16.09 -25.26 47.68
N VAL A 554 -15.32 -24.67 46.77
CA VAL A 554 -15.80 -23.74 45.74
C VAL A 554 -15.73 -24.47 44.40
N ILE A 555 -16.85 -24.53 43.68
CA ILE A 555 -16.96 -25.25 42.40
C ILE A 555 -17.32 -24.26 41.31
N ASP A 556 -16.52 -24.19 40.26
CA ASP A 556 -16.81 -23.38 39.07
C ASP A 556 -18.19 -23.74 38.50
N SER A 557 -19.00 -22.76 38.20
CA SER A 557 -20.36 -22.91 37.69
C SER A 557 -20.47 -23.71 36.39
N LYS A 558 -19.37 -23.84 35.67
CA LYS A 558 -19.28 -24.67 34.46
C LYS A 558 -19.06 -26.16 34.76
N ILE A 559 -18.74 -26.51 35.98
CA ILE A 559 -18.67 -27.90 36.42
C ILE A 559 -20.09 -28.36 36.76
N THR A 560 -20.73 -29.08 35.85
CA THR A 560 -22.14 -29.45 35.94
C THR A 560 -22.36 -30.80 36.62
N SER A 561 -21.31 -31.58 36.84
CA SER A 561 -21.40 -32.89 37.48
C SER A 561 -20.13 -33.18 38.29
N VAL A 562 -20.32 -33.65 39.51
CA VAL A 562 -19.26 -34.16 40.39
C VAL A 562 -19.57 -35.64 40.61
N GLY A 563 -18.69 -36.49 40.14
CA GLY A 563 -18.84 -37.92 40.23
C GLY A 563 -18.80 -38.47 41.65
N ALA A 564 -19.27 -39.71 41.79
CA ALA A 564 -19.26 -40.39 43.09
C ALA A 564 -17.85 -40.51 43.66
N TYR A 565 -17.71 -40.30 44.94
CA TYR A 565 -16.43 -40.31 45.69
C TYR A 565 -15.38 -39.29 45.27
N ALA A 566 -15.67 -38.35 44.35
CA ALA A 566 -14.74 -37.33 43.94
C ALA A 566 -14.23 -36.46 45.09
N LEU A 567 -15.09 -36.17 46.04
CA LEU A 567 -14.83 -35.42 47.28
C LEU A 567 -15.04 -36.27 48.55
N ALA A 568 -14.81 -37.57 48.45
CA ALA A 568 -14.99 -38.48 49.59
C ALA A 568 -13.82 -38.41 50.58
N ASN A 569 -14.11 -38.88 51.83
CA ASN A 569 -13.19 -38.93 52.95
C ASN A 569 -12.85 -37.55 53.57
N HIS A 570 -13.66 -36.53 53.32
CA HIS A 570 -13.55 -35.22 53.93
C HIS A 570 -14.74 -35.02 54.88
N GLY A 571 -14.60 -35.48 56.12
CA GLY A 571 -15.68 -35.46 57.12
C GLY A 571 -16.10 -34.07 57.61
N ASP A 572 -15.30 -33.04 57.30
CA ASP A 572 -15.46 -31.71 57.85
C ASP A 572 -15.98 -30.67 56.84
N ILE A 573 -16.37 -31.08 55.60
CA ILE A 573 -16.91 -30.16 54.62
C ILE A 573 -18.24 -29.60 55.11
N THR A 574 -18.29 -28.30 55.35
CA THR A 574 -19.46 -27.59 55.87
C THR A 574 -20.14 -26.67 54.86
N VAL A 575 -19.44 -26.27 53.78
CA VAL A 575 -19.95 -25.35 52.76
C VAL A 575 -19.62 -25.81 51.34
N TYR A 576 -20.63 -25.89 50.48
CA TYR A 576 -20.49 -26.06 49.05
C TYR A 576 -21.04 -24.80 48.39
N ALA A 577 -20.24 -24.11 47.56
CA ALA A 577 -20.66 -22.88 46.83
C ALA A 577 -20.30 -22.97 45.36
#